data_7d8cdb2cbcf16bfa7ed5c09cc59a824c
#
_entry.id   7d8cdb2cbcf16bfa7ed5c09cc59a824c
#
_cell.length_a   1.000
_cell.length_b   1.000
_cell.length_c   1.000
_cell.angle_alpha   90.00
_cell.angle_beta   90.00
_cell.angle_gamma   90.00
#
_symmetry.space_group_name_H-M   'P 1'
#
loop_
_entity.id
_entity.type
_entity.pdbx_description
1 polymer ?
#
loop_
_entity_poly.entity_id
_entity_poly.type
_entity_poly.pdbx_seq_one_letter_code
_entity_poly.pdbx_strand_id
1 'polypeptide(L)'
;MTPVIGNQRGIALVITLLVVALLTITVLEFSYFVQVDQHMARNALNGLQAALLARSGINLGEAFLLHDDDPAVDAFTEEWCPVAGPDARSCDIDDASGAVVLPPSLRLRVRIVDEGGKLNLNLVRFRDVNQWKQWRTAQDGDPKTKPQPLESWRAALGRLLEGRGLDPIIADEVLDYWDRVFEARYPNLIASRATPGASGTPTAVANPTPGQPANPQSTQLDLPSLDDASVIPALTPAVIRRLRPVLTALPSAQQRVNANTAPPEVLRAVVGDDEAVNSIVTQRTEVPMKQTDLVSILAGLNQGGATSRNYAGTMLGVTSSFYLIRASGVVNPNPLTGRGGISRSASMLVQRLRRAPRPGVAASAVPWTLTQLDWQKEGGLGLFREGPEPGMESDGQVDSGLGR
;
A
#
# COMPACT_ATOMS: atom_id res chain seq x y z
N MET A 1 -61.06 15.67 -77.22
CA MET A 1 -60.37 15.16 -76.00
C MET A 1 -59.39 16.23 -75.55
N THR A 2 -59.79 17.02 -74.60
CA THR A 2 -58.88 18.02 -73.94
C THR A 2 -58.07 17.36 -72.87
N PRO A 3 -56.76 17.47 -72.92
CA PRO A 3 -55.93 16.92 -71.83
C PRO A 3 -56.18 17.72 -70.57
N VAL A 4 -56.57 17.01 -69.50
CA VAL A 4 -56.64 17.55 -68.15
C VAL A 4 -55.21 17.81 -67.70
N ILE A 5 -54.76 19.06 -67.79
CA ILE A 5 -53.48 19.51 -67.25
C ILE A 5 -53.67 19.52 -65.73
N GLY A 6 -53.32 18.41 -65.08
CA GLY A 6 -53.30 18.29 -63.66
C GLY A 6 -52.44 19.41 -63.03
N ASN A 7 -52.86 19.91 -61.87
CA ASN A 7 -52.29 21.06 -61.16
C ASN A 7 -50.86 20.73 -60.70
N GLN A 8 -49.84 20.86 -61.56
CA GLN A 8 -48.42 20.54 -61.29
C GLN A 8 -47.77 21.46 -60.19
N ARG A 9 -48.44 22.62 -59.94
CA ARG A 9 -47.92 23.59 -58.92
C ARG A 9 -47.98 23.10 -57.48
N GLY A 10 -48.97 22.23 -57.15
CA GLY A 10 -49.06 21.64 -55.80
C GLY A 10 -47.97 20.59 -55.55
N ILE A 11 -47.61 19.80 -56.57
CA ILE A 11 -46.57 18.77 -56.43
C ILE A 11 -45.19 19.37 -56.20
N ALA A 12 -44.85 20.46 -56.90
CA ALA A 12 -43.58 21.15 -56.70
C ALA A 12 -43.41 21.68 -55.23
N LEU A 13 -44.49 22.22 -54.67
CA LEU A 13 -44.50 22.71 -53.28
C LEU A 13 -44.27 21.56 -52.30
N VAL A 14 -44.92 20.42 -52.51
CA VAL A 14 -44.74 19.25 -51.64
C VAL A 14 -43.30 18.71 -51.70
N ILE A 15 -42.73 18.63 -52.94
CA ILE A 15 -41.34 18.18 -53.09
C ILE A 15 -40.35 19.15 -52.41
N THR A 16 -40.52 20.46 -52.53
CA THR A 16 -39.66 21.46 -51.92
C THR A 16 -39.75 21.37 -50.36
N LEU A 17 -40.94 21.20 -49.80
CA LEU A 17 -41.14 21.00 -48.37
C LEU A 17 -40.48 19.70 -47.86
N LEU A 18 -40.59 18.62 -48.64
CA LEU A 18 -39.97 17.34 -48.31
C LEU A 18 -38.45 17.45 -48.31
N VAL A 19 -37.88 18.11 -49.35
CA VAL A 19 -36.41 18.34 -49.43
C VAL A 19 -35.93 19.21 -48.27
N VAL A 20 -36.65 20.29 -47.94
CA VAL A 20 -36.31 21.16 -46.80
C VAL A 20 -36.39 20.39 -45.50
N ALA A 21 -37.43 19.56 -45.27
CA ALA A 21 -37.56 18.74 -44.10
C ALA A 21 -36.40 17.73 -43.97
N LEU A 22 -36.03 17.05 -45.06
CA LEU A 22 -34.91 16.12 -45.08
C LEU A 22 -33.58 16.81 -44.76
N LEU A 23 -33.31 17.97 -45.39
CA LEU A 23 -32.11 18.74 -45.10
C LEU A 23 -32.08 19.22 -43.64
N THR A 24 -33.21 19.63 -43.07
CA THR A 24 -33.28 20.05 -41.69
C THR A 24 -32.95 18.90 -40.75
N ILE A 25 -33.50 17.70 -40.98
CA ILE A 25 -33.19 16.51 -40.18
C ILE A 25 -31.69 16.18 -40.27
N THR A 26 -31.11 16.16 -41.47
CA THR A 26 -29.69 15.88 -41.66
C THR A 26 -28.79 16.89 -40.95
N VAL A 27 -29.13 18.19 -40.97
CA VAL A 27 -28.37 19.22 -40.25
C VAL A 27 -28.48 19.04 -38.73
N LEU A 28 -29.65 18.68 -38.23
CA LEU A 28 -29.84 18.42 -36.77
C LEU A 28 -29.04 17.21 -36.31
N GLU A 29 -29.09 16.11 -37.09
CA GLU A 29 -28.27 14.92 -36.80
C GLU A 29 -26.78 15.23 -36.81
N PHE A 30 -26.29 15.93 -37.80
CA PHE A 30 -24.90 16.34 -37.89
C PHE A 30 -24.50 17.23 -36.69
N SER A 31 -25.34 18.20 -36.34
CA SER A 31 -25.09 19.06 -35.17
C SER A 31 -25.00 18.26 -33.85
N TYR A 32 -25.87 17.25 -33.72
CA TYR A 32 -25.82 16.36 -32.58
C TYR A 32 -24.49 15.56 -32.50
N PHE A 33 -24.06 14.97 -33.62
CA PHE A 33 -22.78 14.25 -33.68
C PHE A 33 -21.58 15.15 -33.33
N VAL A 34 -21.56 16.37 -33.89
CA VAL A 34 -20.49 17.34 -33.56
C VAL A 34 -20.45 17.68 -32.06
N GLN A 35 -21.62 17.85 -31.43
CA GLN A 35 -21.68 18.11 -29.99
C GLN A 35 -21.17 16.91 -29.18
N VAL A 36 -21.55 15.68 -29.53
CA VAL A 36 -21.06 14.48 -28.88
C VAL A 36 -19.55 14.34 -29.00
N ASP A 37 -18.99 14.55 -30.20
CA ASP A 37 -17.56 14.50 -30.44
C ASP A 37 -16.80 15.56 -29.64
N GLN A 38 -17.34 16.78 -29.54
CA GLN A 38 -16.74 17.83 -28.69
C GLN A 38 -16.74 17.45 -27.22
N HIS A 39 -17.82 16.86 -26.73
CA HIS A 39 -17.87 16.38 -25.33
C HIS A 39 -16.89 15.25 -25.09
N MET A 40 -16.77 14.29 -26.00
CA MET A 40 -15.79 13.21 -25.90
C MET A 40 -14.35 13.74 -25.92
N ALA A 41 -14.04 14.67 -26.82
CA ALA A 41 -12.72 15.29 -26.91
C ALA A 41 -12.35 16.07 -25.63
N ARG A 42 -13.30 16.84 -25.07
CA ARG A 42 -13.10 17.54 -23.80
C ARG A 42 -12.88 16.56 -22.65
N ASN A 43 -13.65 15.49 -22.57
CA ASN A 43 -13.51 14.48 -21.53
C ASN A 43 -12.15 13.76 -21.64
N ALA A 44 -11.69 13.46 -22.84
CA ALA A 44 -10.38 12.88 -23.07
C ALA A 44 -9.25 13.82 -22.63
N LEU A 45 -9.35 15.10 -22.98
CA LEU A 45 -8.38 16.13 -22.57
C LEU A 45 -8.35 16.30 -21.05
N ASN A 46 -9.50 16.43 -20.40
CA ASN A 46 -9.61 16.54 -18.95
C ASN A 46 -9.08 15.28 -18.26
N GLY A 47 -9.31 14.09 -18.84
CA GLY A 47 -8.75 12.84 -18.34
C GLY A 47 -7.23 12.79 -18.41
N LEU A 48 -6.63 13.31 -19.49
CA LEU A 48 -5.19 13.44 -19.62
C LEU A 48 -4.61 14.44 -18.60
N GLN A 49 -5.26 15.60 -18.46
CA GLN A 49 -4.85 16.61 -17.47
C GLN A 49 -4.91 16.05 -16.04
N ALA A 50 -5.96 15.32 -15.69
CA ALA A 50 -6.09 14.69 -14.38
C ALA A 50 -4.97 13.65 -14.14
N ALA A 51 -4.61 12.85 -15.18
CA ALA A 51 -3.51 11.88 -15.08
C ALA A 51 -2.15 12.55 -14.90
N LEU A 52 -1.90 13.63 -15.64
CA LEU A 52 -0.67 14.41 -15.49
C LEU A 52 -0.58 15.06 -14.10
N LEU A 53 -1.70 15.57 -13.59
CA LEU A 53 -1.78 16.14 -12.25
C LEU A 53 -1.50 15.09 -11.18
N ALA A 54 -2.08 13.89 -11.30
CA ALA A 54 -1.79 12.78 -10.40
C ALA A 54 -0.30 12.40 -10.43
N ARG A 55 0.31 12.34 -11.62
CA ARG A 55 1.75 12.08 -11.75
C ARG A 55 2.60 13.18 -11.09
N SER A 56 2.22 14.43 -11.27
CA SER A 56 2.89 15.55 -10.58
C SER A 56 2.76 15.43 -9.08
N GLY A 57 1.64 14.92 -8.58
CA GLY A 57 1.44 14.62 -7.16
C GLY A 57 2.38 13.54 -6.62
N ILE A 58 2.68 12.51 -7.40
CA ILE A 58 3.70 11.52 -7.02
C ILE A 58 5.07 12.19 -6.89
N ASN A 59 5.48 12.97 -7.88
CA ASN A 59 6.77 13.68 -7.84
C ASN A 59 6.85 14.66 -6.64
N LEU A 60 5.72 15.28 -6.29
CA LEU A 60 5.62 16.13 -5.11
C LEU A 60 5.83 15.30 -3.82
N GLY A 61 5.18 14.16 -3.69
CA GLY A 61 5.37 13.25 -2.55
C GLY A 61 6.81 12.77 -2.43
N GLU A 62 7.48 12.46 -3.55
CA GLU A 62 8.90 12.11 -3.57
C GLU A 62 9.77 13.30 -3.08
N ALA A 63 9.45 14.53 -3.50
CA ALA A 63 10.17 15.72 -3.06
C ALA A 63 10.06 15.91 -1.53
N PHE A 64 8.89 15.71 -0.95
CA PHE A 64 8.71 15.77 0.51
C PHE A 64 9.53 14.69 1.22
N LEU A 65 9.51 13.44 0.76
CA LEU A 65 10.31 12.37 1.35
C LEU A 65 11.82 12.60 1.26
N LEU A 66 12.28 13.39 0.29
CA LEU A 66 13.68 13.78 0.16
C LEU A 66 14.06 14.95 1.07
N HIS A 67 13.09 15.69 1.60
CA HIS A 67 13.29 16.88 2.43
C HIS A 67 13.32 16.55 3.94
N ASP A 68 13.64 15.34 4.28
CA ASP A 68 13.79 14.88 5.66
C ASP A 68 15.23 15.10 6.12
N ASP A 69 15.39 15.85 7.21
CA ASP A 69 16.68 16.23 7.76
C ASP A 69 17.17 15.32 8.90
N ASP A 70 16.26 14.54 9.56
CA ASP A 70 16.64 13.63 10.65
C ASP A 70 16.61 12.14 10.24
N PRO A 71 17.77 11.59 9.83
CA PRO A 71 17.82 10.19 9.40
C PRO A 71 17.72 9.17 10.55
N ALA A 72 17.57 9.61 11.77
CA ALA A 72 17.53 8.73 12.95
C ALA A 72 16.11 8.36 13.37
N VAL A 73 15.13 9.10 12.89
CA VAL A 73 13.72 8.97 13.25
C VAL A 73 12.87 9.17 12.00
N ASP A 74 11.75 8.48 11.89
CA ASP A 74 10.72 8.71 10.87
C ASP A 74 9.36 8.83 11.57
N ALA A 75 8.76 10.00 11.54
CA ALA A 75 7.49 10.31 12.18
C ALA A 75 6.63 11.26 11.34
N PHE A 76 5.31 11.25 11.54
CA PHE A 76 4.40 12.18 10.86
C PHE A 76 4.46 13.63 11.38
N THR A 77 5.35 13.91 12.33
CA THR A 77 5.61 15.25 12.87
C THR A 77 6.86 15.89 12.29
N GLU A 78 7.51 15.23 11.33
CA GLU A 78 8.73 15.71 10.67
C GLU A 78 8.43 16.51 9.39
N GLU A 79 9.44 17.18 8.85
CA GLU A 79 9.32 18.09 7.69
C GLU A 79 8.85 17.40 6.41
N TRP A 80 9.14 16.10 6.25
CA TRP A 80 8.63 15.34 5.12
C TRP A 80 7.09 15.15 5.15
N CYS A 81 6.45 15.43 6.28
CA CYS A 81 5.02 15.36 6.46
C CYS A 81 4.43 16.68 6.92
N PRO A 82 4.16 17.64 6.02
CA PRO A 82 3.66 18.96 6.36
C PRO A 82 2.27 18.93 7.02
N VAL A 83 1.47 17.90 6.77
CA VAL A 83 0.15 17.71 7.38
C VAL A 83 -0.08 16.25 7.69
N ALA A 84 -0.02 15.90 8.97
CA ALA A 84 -0.43 14.57 9.41
C ALA A 84 -1.92 14.37 9.13
N GLY A 85 -2.27 13.22 8.55
CA GLY A 85 -3.67 12.85 8.34
C GLY A 85 -4.41 12.70 9.67
N PRO A 86 -5.76 12.74 9.66
CA PRO A 86 -6.59 12.79 10.87
C PRO A 86 -6.36 11.61 11.83
N ASP A 87 -5.92 10.47 11.29
CA ASP A 87 -5.67 9.26 12.08
C ASP A 87 -4.19 9.06 12.42
N ALA A 88 -3.32 10.05 12.11
CA ALA A 88 -1.86 9.93 12.20
C ALA A 88 -1.31 8.62 11.55
N ARG A 89 -1.92 8.25 10.40
CA ARG A 89 -1.55 7.03 9.62
C ARG A 89 -0.99 7.35 8.26
N SER A 90 -1.07 8.60 7.86
CA SER A 90 -0.61 9.11 6.57
C SER A 90 -0.23 10.57 6.68
N CYS A 91 0.53 11.04 5.72
CA CYS A 91 0.74 12.44 5.46
C CYS A 91 -0.16 12.83 4.29
N ASP A 92 -1.08 13.77 4.51
CA ASP A 92 -2.05 14.21 3.51
C ASP A 92 -1.68 15.63 3.03
N ILE A 93 -1.39 15.77 1.76
CA ILE A 93 -1.02 17.03 1.12
C ILE A 93 -2.09 17.32 0.08
N ASP A 94 -2.82 18.39 0.25
CA ASP A 94 -3.87 18.81 -0.67
C ASP A 94 -3.91 20.35 -0.81
N ASP A 95 -4.83 20.82 -1.61
CA ASP A 95 -5.08 22.24 -1.81
C ASP A 95 -5.60 22.95 -0.54
N ALA A 96 -6.22 22.23 0.39
CA ALA A 96 -6.68 22.77 1.66
C ALA A 96 -5.55 22.93 2.68
N SER A 97 -4.50 22.13 2.59
CA SER A 97 -3.31 22.21 3.46
C SER A 97 -2.46 23.45 3.21
N GLY A 98 -2.68 24.16 2.10
CA GLY A 98 -1.85 25.29 1.67
C GLY A 98 -0.47 24.90 1.12
N ALA A 99 -0.11 23.63 1.16
CA ALA A 99 1.14 23.14 0.60
C ALA A 99 1.19 23.20 -0.94
N VAL A 100 0.02 23.26 -1.57
CA VAL A 100 -0.12 23.36 -3.03
C VAL A 100 -1.16 24.42 -3.38
N VAL A 101 -0.81 25.34 -4.27
CA VAL A 101 -1.73 26.36 -4.79
C VAL A 101 -2.08 26.03 -6.23
N LEU A 102 -3.34 25.69 -6.48
CA LEU A 102 -3.86 25.33 -7.80
C LEU A 102 -5.02 26.24 -8.22
N PRO A 103 -5.27 26.40 -9.53
CA PRO A 103 -6.49 27.04 -10.02
C PRO A 103 -7.75 26.31 -9.50
N PRO A 104 -8.89 27.00 -9.32
CA PRO A 104 -10.13 26.38 -8.83
C PRO A 104 -10.68 25.23 -9.70
N SER A 105 -10.23 25.16 -10.96
CA SER A 105 -10.59 24.07 -11.90
C SER A 105 -9.77 22.80 -11.70
N LEU A 106 -8.78 22.81 -10.82
CA LEU A 106 -7.91 21.67 -10.56
C LEU A 106 -7.88 21.38 -9.05
N ARG A 107 -7.81 20.10 -8.70
CA ARG A 107 -7.52 19.65 -7.33
C ARG A 107 -6.50 18.55 -7.35
N LEU A 108 -5.59 18.60 -6.42
CA LEU A 108 -4.58 17.58 -6.18
C LEU A 108 -4.68 17.13 -4.72
N ARG A 109 -4.71 15.83 -4.54
CA ARG A 109 -4.52 15.21 -3.22
C ARG A 109 -3.38 14.23 -3.31
N VAL A 110 -2.42 14.36 -2.42
CA VAL A 110 -1.30 13.43 -2.29
C VAL A 110 -1.36 12.86 -0.88
N ARG A 111 -1.25 11.53 -0.79
CA ARG A 111 -1.18 10.82 0.48
C ARG A 111 0.08 9.98 0.50
N ILE A 112 0.90 10.18 1.52
CA ILE A 112 2.09 9.39 1.79
C ILE A 112 1.79 8.50 2.98
N VAL A 113 1.88 7.18 2.79
CA VAL A 113 1.68 6.17 3.83
C VAL A 113 3.03 5.53 4.13
N ASP A 114 3.41 5.52 5.39
CA ASP A 114 4.57 4.77 5.82
C ASP A 114 4.23 3.27 5.87
N GLU A 115 4.74 2.53 4.91
CA GLU A 115 4.56 1.07 4.86
C GLU A 115 5.40 0.36 5.93
N GLY A 116 6.47 0.99 6.44
CA GLY A 116 7.27 0.48 7.56
C GLY A 116 6.54 0.48 8.90
N GLY A 117 5.46 1.24 9.03
CA GLY A 117 4.57 1.21 10.21
C GLY A 117 3.61 0.02 10.26
N LYS A 118 3.53 -0.80 9.19
CA LYS A 118 2.66 -1.98 9.12
C LYS A 118 3.41 -3.27 9.44
N LEU A 119 2.68 -4.32 9.77
CA LEU A 119 3.25 -5.65 9.89
C LEU A 119 3.65 -6.17 8.51
N ASN A 120 4.90 -6.58 8.34
CA ASN A 120 5.38 -7.11 7.06
C ASN A 120 5.18 -8.63 6.98
N LEU A 121 4.31 -9.07 6.09
CA LEU A 121 3.99 -10.50 5.89
C LEU A 121 5.21 -11.33 5.51
N ASN A 122 6.17 -10.75 4.80
CA ASN A 122 7.41 -11.42 4.41
C ASN A 122 8.32 -11.75 5.62
N LEU A 123 8.03 -11.25 6.82
CA LEU A 123 8.72 -11.66 8.05
C LEU A 123 8.13 -12.92 8.66
N VAL A 124 6.89 -13.31 8.28
CA VAL A 124 6.23 -14.55 8.71
C VAL A 124 6.53 -15.67 7.71
N ARG A 125 7.81 -15.90 7.44
CA ARG A 125 8.30 -16.97 6.56
C ARG A 125 9.70 -17.43 6.98
N PHE A 126 10.13 -18.54 6.44
CA PHE A 126 11.51 -19.01 6.65
C PHE A 126 12.50 -18.17 5.83
N ARG A 127 13.54 -17.66 6.47
CA ARG A 127 14.61 -16.89 5.82
C ARG A 127 15.52 -17.77 4.98
N ASP A 128 15.79 -18.96 5.51
CA ASP A 128 16.70 -19.93 4.90
C ASP A 128 16.32 -21.36 5.30
N VAL A 129 17.00 -22.31 4.68
CA VAL A 129 16.81 -23.75 4.90
C VAL A 129 17.13 -24.16 6.34
N ASN A 130 18.06 -23.49 7.01
CA ASN A 130 18.45 -23.85 8.37
C ASN A 130 17.34 -23.47 9.36
N GLN A 131 16.76 -22.27 9.21
CA GLN A 131 15.61 -21.84 10.01
C GLN A 131 14.40 -22.75 9.78
N TRP A 132 14.15 -23.18 8.54
CA TRP A 132 13.09 -24.12 8.21
C TRP A 132 13.32 -25.50 8.87
N LYS A 133 14.57 -26.04 8.81
CA LYS A 133 14.93 -27.28 9.49
C LYS A 133 14.75 -27.17 11.01
N GLN A 134 15.20 -26.08 11.62
CA GLN A 134 15.01 -25.83 13.06
C GLN A 134 13.53 -25.81 13.42
N TRP A 135 12.70 -25.15 12.62
CA TRP A 135 11.26 -25.09 12.87
C TRP A 135 10.62 -26.48 12.81
N ARG A 136 10.94 -27.28 11.80
CA ARG A 136 10.44 -28.66 11.67
C ARG A 136 10.96 -29.62 12.74
N THR A 137 12.13 -29.36 13.31
CA THR A 137 12.72 -30.20 14.35
C THR A 137 12.35 -29.76 15.74
N ALA A 138 11.78 -28.58 15.90
CA ALA A 138 11.29 -28.09 17.18
C ALA A 138 10.17 -28.99 17.67
N GLN A 139 10.17 -29.29 18.99
CA GLN A 139 9.12 -30.09 19.59
C GLN A 139 7.76 -29.38 19.46
N ASP A 140 6.76 -30.13 19.02
CA ASP A 140 5.41 -29.61 18.95
C ASP A 140 4.92 -29.22 20.36
N GLY A 141 4.44 -27.98 20.46
CA GLY A 141 3.81 -27.46 21.67
C GLY A 141 4.66 -26.57 22.57
N ASP A 142 6.01 -26.53 22.43
CA ASP A 142 6.83 -25.58 23.18
C ASP A 142 7.31 -24.43 22.27
N PRO A 143 6.74 -23.21 22.40
CA PRO A 143 7.16 -22.04 21.61
C PRO A 143 8.65 -21.67 21.81
N LYS A 144 9.27 -22.11 22.90
CA LYS A 144 10.68 -21.82 23.19
C LYS A 144 11.64 -22.61 22.32
N THR A 145 11.18 -23.73 21.76
CA THR A 145 12.00 -24.58 20.89
C THR A 145 11.96 -24.12 19.44
N LYS A 146 10.98 -23.30 19.07
CA LYS A 146 10.82 -22.77 17.70
C LYS A 146 11.77 -21.60 17.43
N PRO A 147 12.25 -21.45 16.17
CA PRO A 147 13.21 -20.41 15.85
C PRO A 147 12.65 -19.02 16.04
N GLN A 148 13.34 -18.20 16.81
CA GLN A 148 13.06 -16.78 16.98
C GLN A 148 13.88 -16.00 15.91
N PRO A 149 13.41 -14.86 15.38
CA PRO A 149 12.16 -14.16 15.72
C PRO A 149 10.91 -14.64 14.95
N LEU A 150 10.99 -15.72 14.16
CA LEU A 150 9.86 -16.18 13.31
C LEU A 150 8.59 -16.43 14.14
N GLU A 151 8.71 -17.13 15.27
CA GLU A 151 7.58 -17.42 16.15
C GLU A 151 6.94 -16.14 16.70
N SER A 152 7.77 -15.13 17.00
CA SER A 152 7.28 -13.83 17.46
C SER A 152 6.49 -13.10 16.36
N TRP A 153 6.94 -13.17 15.11
CA TRP A 153 6.21 -12.59 13.98
C TRP A 153 4.90 -13.34 13.69
N ARG A 154 4.92 -14.68 13.76
CA ARG A 154 3.70 -15.49 13.64
C ARG A 154 2.68 -15.14 14.73
N ALA A 155 3.12 -15.06 15.99
CA ALA A 155 2.26 -14.70 17.11
C ALA A 155 1.71 -13.26 16.96
N ALA A 156 2.51 -12.32 16.47
CA ALA A 156 2.07 -10.96 16.17
C ALA A 156 1.00 -10.95 15.08
N LEU A 157 1.19 -11.72 14.00
CA LEU A 157 0.18 -11.86 12.96
C LEU A 157 -1.12 -12.46 13.53
N GLY A 158 -1.05 -13.49 14.36
CA GLY A 158 -2.23 -14.08 15.01
C GLY A 158 -3.01 -13.05 15.84
N ARG A 159 -2.35 -12.28 16.68
CA ARG A 159 -2.99 -11.20 17.46
C ARG A 159 -3.58 -10.09 16.58
N LEU A 160 -2.91 -9.76 15.48
CA LEU A 160 -3.42 -8.77 14.52
C LEU A 160 -4.71 -9.26 13.84
N LEU A 161 -4.75 -10.52 13.45
CA LEU A 161 -5.93 -11.15 12.86
C LEU A 161 -7.10 -11.15 13.84
N GLU A 162 -6.86 -11.59 15.09
CA GLU A 162 -7.86 -11.60 16.17
C GLU A 162 -8.41 -10.19 16.43
N GLY A 163 -7.53 -9.17 16.53
CA GLY A 163 -7.92 -7.77 16.69
C GLY A 163 -8.75 -7.22 15.53
N ARG A 164 -8.67 -7.86 14.36
CA ARG A 164 -9.50 -7.56 13.18
C ARG A 164 -10.72 -8.47 13.05
N GLY A 165 -11.01 -9.31 14.05
CA GLY A 165 -12.11 -10.29 14.03
C GLY A 165 -11.94 -11.32 12.90
N LEU A 166 -10.72 -11.72 12.61
CA LEU A 166 -10.34 -12.83 11.73
C LEU A 166 -9.80 -13.96 12.57
N ASP A 167 -9.85 -15.18 12.03
CA ASP A 167 -9.34 -16.35 12.73
C ASP A 167 -7.81 -16.30 12.84
N PRO A 168 -7.22 -16.34 14.05
CA PRO A 168 -5.78 -16.34 14.24
C PRO A 168 -5.08 -17.56 13.62
N ILE A 169 -5.80 -18.66 13.35
CA ILE A 169 -5.26 -19.86 12.69
C ILE A 169 -4.67 -19.55 11.30
N ILE A 170 -5.13 -18.48 10.66
CA ILE A 170 -4.59 -18.00 9.38
C ILE A 170 -3.07 -17.76 9.48
N ALA A 171 -2.55 -17.37 10.67
CA ALA A 171 -1.10 -17.19 10.85
C ALA A 171 -0.34 -18.51 10.76
N ASP A 172 -0.93 -19.61 11.22
CA ASP A 172 -0.37 -20.95 11.10
C ASP A 172 -0.46 -21.43 9.65
N GLU A 173 -1.59 -21.20 8.96
CA GLU A 173 -1.76 -21.54 7.55
C GLU A 173 -0.78 -20.80 6.62
N VAL A 174 -0.38 -19.58 6.98
CA VAL A 174 0.69 -18.85 6.29
C VAL A 174 2.03 -19.58 6.43
N LEU A 175 2.39 -20.05 7.62
CA LEU A 175 3.61 -20.83 7.82
C LEU A 175 3.55 -22.20 7.14
N ASP A 176 2.41 -22.88 7.21
CA ASP A 176 2.19 -24.17 6.54
C ASP A 176 2.30 -24.04 5.02
N TYR A 177 1.86 -22.92 4.46
CA TYR A 177 2.10 -22.64 3.03
C TYR A 177 3.61 -22.56 2.73
N TRP A 178 4.37 -21.80 3.52
CA TRP A 178 5.80 -21.68 3.34
C TRP A 178 6.53 -23.00 3.61
N ASP A 179 6.05 -23.80 4.55
CA ASP A 179 6.60 -25.15 4.80
C ASP A 179 6.49 -26.01 3.55
N ARG A 180 5.32 -26.07 2.92
CA ARG A 180 5.10 -26.80 1.66
C ARG A 180 5.97 -26.26 0.51
N VAL A 181 6.13 -24.93 0.42
CA VAL A 181 7.00 -24.31 -0.60
C VAL A 181 8.46 -24.71 -0.40
N PHE A 182 8.96 -24.71 0.83
CA PHE A 182 10.32 -25.14 1.15
C PHE A 182 10.50 -26.65 0.93
N GLU A 183 9.54 -27.45 1.32
CA GLU A 183 9.54 -28.91 1.09
C GLU A 183 9.63 -29.24 -0.40
N ALA A 184 8.79 -28.63 -1.22
CA ALA A 184 8.82 -28.82 -2.67
C ALA A 184 10.14 -28.38 -3.31
N ARG A 185 10.77 -27.34 -2.76
CA ARG A 185 12.03 -26.78 -3.27
C ARG A 185 13.27 -27.59 -2.85
N TYR A 186 13.22 -28.24 -1.68
CA TYR A 186 14.34 -28.94 -1.08
C TYR A 186 14.01 -30.41 -0.73
N PRO A 187 13.52 -31.23 -1.68
CA PRO A 187 13.02 -32.58 -1.40
C PRO A 187 14.11 -33.51 -0.85
N ASN A 188 15.35 -33.33 -1.27
CA ASN A 188 16.47 -34.18 -0.86
C ASN A 188 16.89 -33.95 0.62
N LEU A 189 16.51 -32.83 1.23
CA LEU A 189 16.83 -32.57 2.64
C LEU A 189 15.93 -33.35 3.59
N ILE A 190 14.79 -33.85 3.12
CA ILE A 190 13.85 -34.66 3.89
C ILE A 190 14.20 -36.14 3.74
N ALA A 191 14.59 -36.56 2.54
CA ALA A 191 14.98 -37.96 2.26
C ALA A 191 16.15 -38.42 3.13
N SER A 192 17.10 -37.54 3.47
CA SER A 192 18.22 -37.86 4.34
C SER A 192 17.84 -38.20 5.80
N ARG A 193 16.61 -37.97 6.22
CA ARG A 193 16.10 -38.27 7.55
C ARG A 193 15.44 -39.66 7.66
N ALA A 194 15.14 -40.29 6.53
CA ALA A 194 14.42 -41.56 6.49
C ALA A 194 15.34 -42.80 6.63
N THR A 195 16.65 -42.61 6.79
CA THR A 195 17.59 -43.75 6.94
C THR A 195 18.26 -43.66 8.32
N PRO A 196 17.72 -44.30 9.38
CA PRO A 196 18.44 -44.46 10.65
C PRO A 196 19.58 -45.46 10.39
N GLY A 197 20.83 -44.99 10.33
CA GLY A 197 21.98 -45.86 10.26
C GLY A 197 23.10 -45.51 9.31
N ALA A 198 22.97 -44.53 8.44
CA ALA A 198 24.09 -44.05 7.65
C ALA A 198 24.90 -43.00 8.42
N SER A 199 25.91 -43.44 9.17
CA SER A 199 26.97 -42.56 9.70
C SER A 199 27.86 -42.09 8.54
N GLY A 200 27.29 -41.25 7.67
CA GLY A 200 28.06 -40.50 6.69
C GLY A 200 28.48 -39.19 7.34
N THR A 201 29.78 -39.02 7.54
CA THR A 201 30.38 -37.73 7.89
C THR A 201 29.78 -36.63 7.04
N PRO A 202 29.23 -35.54 7.60
CA PRO A 202 28.72 -34.46 6.81
C PRO A 202 29.87 -33.89 5.97
N THR A 203 29.80 -34.08 4.67
CA THR A 203 30.73 -33.43 3.74
C THR A 203 30.53 -31.93 3.95
N ALA A 204 31.55 -31.28 4.50
CA ALA A 204 31.55 -29.83 4.72
C ALA A 204 31.17 -29.18 3.38
N VAL A 205 30.07 -28.46 3.38
CA VAL A 205 29.71 -27.60 2.27
C VAL A 205 30.87 -26.63 2.10
N ALA A 206 31.62 -26.79 0.99
CA ALA A 206 32.78 -25.98 0.69
C ALA A 206 32.40 -24.48 0.81
N ASN A 207 33.21 -23.73 1.56
CA ASN A 207 33.11 -22.27 1.59
C ASN A 207 33.18 -21.76 0.16
N PRO A 208 32.33 -20.85 -0.26
CA PRO A 208 32.37 -20.28 -1.59
C PRO A 208 33.75 -19.66 -1.85
N THR A 209 34.38 -20.06 -2.92
CA THR A 209 35.64 -19.48 -3.38
C THR A 209 35.45 -18.02 -3.70
N PRO A 210 36.35 -17.08 -3.28
CA PRO A 210 36.24 -15.67 -3.62
C PRO A 210 36.22 -15.50 -5.15
N GLY A 211 35.13 -14.92 -5.66
CA GLY A 211 34.94 -14.71 -7.11
C GLY A 211 33.79 -15.50 -7.74
N GLN A 212 33.20 -16.46 -7.03
CA GLN A 212 31.98 -17.09 -7.49
C GLN A 212 30.79 -16.13 -7.25
N PRO A 213 29.92 -15.88 -8.24
CA PRO A 213 28.72 -15.08 -8.01
C PRO A 213 27.93 -15.70 -6.88
N ALA A 214 27.49 -14.87 -5.94
CA ALA A 214 26.71 -15.28 -4.78
C ALA A 214 25.65 -16.29 -5.21
N ASN A 215 25.68 -17.44 -4.52
CA ASN A 215 24.86 -18.61 -4.78
C ASN A 215 23.44 -18.21 -5.20
N PRO A 216 22.94 -18.59 -6.39
CA PRO A 216 21.58 -18.26 -6.82
C PRO A 216 20.49 -18.89 -5.94
N GLN A 217 20.87 -19.54 -4.83
CA GLN A 217 19.96 -20.12 -3.83
C GLN A 217 19.35 -19.11 -2.84
N SER A 218 19.79 -17.84 -2.84
CA SER A 218 19.05 -16.75 -2.19
C SER A 218 17.95 -16.20 -3.11
N THR A 219 17.36 -17.04 -3.95
CA THR A 219 16.21 -16.60 -4.75
C THR A 219 15.08 -16.26 -3.80
N GLN A 220 14.92 -15.00 -3.70
CA GLN A 220 13.88 -14.23 -3.10
C GLN A 220 12.53 -14.94 -3.17
N LEU A 221 12.12 -15.54 -2.05
CA LEU A 221 10.77 -16.07 -1.83
C LEU A 221 9.86 -14.98 -1.28
N ASP A 222 10.29 -13.71 -1.32
CA ASP A 222 9.48 -12.58 -0.89
C ASP A 222 8.26 -12.45 -1.81
N LEU A 223 7.10 -12.24 -1.20
CA LEU A 223 5.93 -11.79 -1.92
C LEU A 223 6.23 -10.38 -2.45
N PRO A 224 6.09 -10.13 -3.75
CA PRO A 224 6.38 -8.82 -4.33
C PRO A 224 5.42 -7.74 -3.83
N SER A 225 4.17 -8.12 -3.57
CA SER A 225 3.12 -7.23 -3.06
C SER A 225 2.16 -7.98 -2.16
N LEU A 226 1.34 -7.24 -1.41
CA LEU A 226 0.28 -7.83 -0.58
C LEU A 226 -0.81 -8.51 -1.44
N ASP A 227 -1.02 -8.06 -2.67
CA ASP A 227 -2.00 -8.70 -3.57
C ASP A 227 -1.54 -10.10 -4.00
N ASP A 228 -0.22 -10.31 -4.12
CA ASP A 228 0.34 -11.63 -4.40
C ASP A 228 0.19 -12.60 -3.24
N ALA A 229 -0.14 -12.12 -2.03
CA ALA A 229 -0.44 -12.98 -0.89
C ALA A 229 -1.68 -13.87 -1.09
N SER A 230 -2.49 -13.60 -2.10
CA SER A 230 -3.61 -14.46 -2.51
C SER A 230 -3.20 -15.86 -2.99
N VAL A 231 -1.91 -16.10 -3.24
CA VAL A 231 -1.36 -17.46 -3.48
C VAL A 231 -1.45 -18.32 -2.21
N ILE A 232 -1.57 -17.72 -1.03
CA ILE A 232 -1.81 -18.39 0.24
C ILE A 232 -3.32 -18.58 0.40
N PRO A 233 -3.84 -19.82 0.42
CA PRO A 233 -5.30 -20.06 0.36
C PRO A 233 -6.11 -19.36 1.47
N ALA A 234 -5.53 -19.22 2.67
CA ALA A 234 -6.16 -18.52 3.79
C ALA A 234 -6.30 -17.01 3.57
N LEU A 235 -5.44 -16.40 2.75
CA LEU A 235 -5.44 -14.98 2.46
C LEU A 235 -6.30 -14.66 1.23
N THR A 236 -7.60 -14.85 1.34
CA THR A 236 -8.52 -14.48 0.26
C THR A 236 -8.48 -12.97 -0.03
N PRO A 237 -8.89 -12.51 -1.23
CA PRO A 237 -8.93 -11.09 -1.55
C PRO A 237 -9.77 -10.25 -0.57
N ALA A 238 -10.80 -10.85 0.06
CA ALA A 238 -11.60 -10.20 1.09
C ALA A 238 -10.81 -10.01 2.39
N VAL A 239 -10.04 -11.02 2.81
CA VAL A 239 -9.15 -10.97 3.98
C VAL A 239 -8.03 -9.94 3.73
N ILE A 240 -7.36 -10.00 2.57
CA ILE A 240 -6.29 -9.06 2.19
C ILE A 240 -6.81 -7.62 2.24
N ARG A 241 -7.98 -7.33 1.68
CA ARG A 241 -8.59 -5.99 1.70
C ARG A 241 -8.79 -5.48 3.13
N ARG A 242 -9.23 -6.36 4.05
CA ARG A 242 -9.46 -6.02 5.45
C ARG A 242 -8.14 -5.79 6.22
N LEU A 243 -7.07 -6.46 5.82
CA LEU A 243 -5.75 -6.36 6.44
C LEU A 243 -4.86 -5.26 5.83
N ARG A 244 -5.15 -4.77 4.63
CA ARG A 244 -4.34 -3.76 3.91
C ARG A 244 -3.98 -2.51 4.74
N PRO A 245 -4.81 -2.00 5.65
CA PRO A 245 -4.42 -0.86 6.49
C PRO A 245 -3.32 -1.17 7.51
N VAL A 246 -3.08 -2.44 7.84
CA VAL A 246 -2.21 -2.88 8.94
C VAL A 246 -1.16 -3.92 8.54
N LEU A 247 -1.32 -4.49 7.34
CA LEU A 247 -0.44 -5.52 6.78
C LEU A 247 0.17 -5.02 5.48
N THR A 248 1.42 -5.37 5.24
CA THR A 248 2.14 -5.07 4.00
C THR A 248 2.97 -6.29 3.58
N ALA A 249 3.44 -6.29 2.34
CA ALA A 249 4.44 -7.24 1.85
C ALA A 249 5.58 -6.42 1.24
N LEU A 250 6.63 -6.24 2.01
CA LEU A 250 7.82 -5.48 1.64
C LEU A 250 9.01 -6.43 1.48
N PRO A 251 10.01 -6.08 0.68
CA PRO A 251 11.27 -6.81 0.65
C PRO A 251 11.83 -7.02 2.06
N SER A 252 12.50 -8.13 2.29
CA SER A 252 13.01 -8.55 3.61
C SER A 252 14.01 -7.57 4.27
N ALA A 253 14.39 -6.51 3.56
CA ALA A 253 15.20 -5.42 4.12
C ALA A 253 14.50 -4.64 5.26
N GLN A 254 13.15 -4.57 5.24
CA GLN A 254 12.38 -3.96 6.32
C GLN A 254 12.09 -5.02 7.39
N GLN A 255 12.90 -5.05 8.44
CA GLN A 255 12.80 -6.06 9.50
C GLN A 255 12.12 -5.59 10.79
N ARG A 256 11.76 -4.31 10.88
CA ARG A 256 11.16 -3.70 12.07
C ARG A 256 9.97 -2.87 11.69
N VAL A 257 8.99 -2.85 12.58
CA VAL A 257 7.82 -1.97 12.48
C VAL A 257 8.19 -0.62 13.10
N ASN A 258 7.94 0.46 12.38
CA ASN A 258 8.20 1.81 12.89
C ASN A 258 7.16 2.20 13.94
N ALA A 259 7.60 2.35 15.21
CA ALA A 259 6.73 2.65 16.34
C ALA A 259 6.09 4.06 16.24
N ASN A 260 6.76 5.01 15.56
CA ASN A 260 6.25 6.36 15.39
C ASN A 260 5.05 6.46 14.44
N THR A 261 4.97 5.56 13.46
CA THR A 261 3.95 5.61 12.40
C THR A 261 2.97 4.43 12.44
N ALA A 262 3.31 3.37 13.21
CA ALA A 262 2.49 2.17 13.29
C ALA A 262 1.09 2.44 13.85
N PRO A 263 0.02 1.90 13.22
CA PRO A 263 -1.30 1.90 13.81
C PRO A 263 -1.31 1.27 15.20
N PRO A 264 -2.11 1.78 16.17
CA PRO A 264 -2.16 1.22 17.53
C PRO A 264 -2.43 -0.30 17.56
N GLU A 265 -3.23 -0.81 16.63
CA GLU A 265 -3.52 -2.22 16.48
C GLU A 265 -2.30 -3.06 16.07
N VAL A 266 -1.40 -2.50 15.25
CA VAL A 266 -0.12 -3.15 14.90
C VAL A 266 0.80 -3.15 16.12
N LEU A 267 0.86 -2.05 16.85
CA LEU A 267 1.62 -1.99 18.10
C LEU A 267 1.12 -3.02 19.12
N ARG A 268 -0.20 -3.13 19.33
CA ARG A 268 -0.79 -4.17 20.21
C ARG A 268 -0.41 -5.57 19.75
N ALA A 269 -0.46 -5.81 18.46
CA ALA A 269 -0.09 -7.10 17.89
C ALA A 269 1.39 -7.45 18.13
N VAL A 270 2.30 -6.48 18.04
CA VAL A 270 3.73 -6.69 18.20
C VAL A 270 4.12 -6.74 19.68
N VAL A 271 3.65 -5.78 20.49
CA VAL A 271 4.04 -5.61 21.90
C VAL A 271 3.29 -6.58 22.81
N GLY A 272 1.98 -6.75 22.59
CA GLY A 272 1.12 -7.62 23.40
C GLY A 272 0.84 -7.09 24.81
N ASP A 273 1.01 -5.79 25.04
CA ASP A 273 0.78 -5.12 26.30
C ASP A 273 0.16 -3.73 26.05
N ASP A 274 -1.05 -3.52 26.55
CA ASP A 274 -1.80 -2.30 26.27
C ASP A 274 -1.21 -1.05 26.97
N GLU A 275 -0.61 -1.20 28.13
CA GLU A 275 -0.02 -0.07 28.87
C GLU A 275 1.21 0.47 28.13
N ALA A 276 2.08 -0.42 27.66
CA ALA A 276 3.23 -0.03 26.85
C ALA A 276 2.79 0.57 25.50
N VAL A 277 1.77 0.01 24.86
CA VAL A 277 1.21 0.58 23.63
C VAL A 277 0.67 1.99 23.85
N ASN A 278 -0.09 2.20 24.93
CA ASN A 278 -0.60 3.52 25.27
C ASN A 278 0.52 4.52 25.55
N SER A 279 1.58 4.08 26.24
CA SER A 279 2.79 4.90 26.48
C SER A 279 3.47 5.30 25.18
N ILE A 280 3.65 4.36 24.24
CA ILE A 280 4.20 4.62 22.90
C ILE A 280 3.33 5.62 22.14
N VAL A 281 2.00 5.40 22.09
CA VAL A 281 1.06 6.25 21.36
C VAL A 281 1.01 7.66 21.95
N THR A 282 1.02 7.80 23.26
CA THR A 282 1.01 9.11 23.94
C THR A 282 2.30 9.87 23.64
N GLN A 283 3.44 9.24 23.84
CA GLN A 283 4.75 9.89 23.69
C GLN A 283 4.98 10.37 22.25
N ARG A 284 4.69 9.53 21.23
CA ARG A 284 4.92 9.89 19.83
C ARG A 284 4.03 11.02 19.33
N THR A 285 2.90 11.31 20.01
CA THR A 285 2.02 12.44 19.65
C THR A 285 2.62 13.79 20.08
N GLU A 286 3.44 13.78 21.12
CA GLU A 286 4.09 14.99 21.62
C GLU A 286 5.43 15.25 20.93
N VAL A 287 6.26 14.20 20.83
CA VAL A 287 7.62 14.28 20.25
C VAL A 287 7.93 12.95 19.54
N PRO A 288 8.59 12.99 18.36
CA PRO A 288 9.07 11.79 17.70
C PRO A 288 9.93 10.94 18.64
N MET A 289 9.58 9.66 18.79
CA MET A 289 10.32 8.76 19.67
C MET A 289 11.65 8.39 19.07
N LYS A 290 12.71 8.44 19.87
CA LYS A 290 14.02 7.89 19.54
C LYS A 290 14.10 6.40 19.94
N GLN A 291 15.08 5.69 19.37
CA GLN A 291 15.28 4.27 19.70
C GLN A 291 15.54 4.06 21.20
N THR A 292 16.18 5.01 21.88
CA THR A 292 16.44 4.98 23.33
C THR A 292 15.15 5.02 24.14
N ASP A 293 14.18 5.82 23.73
CA ASP A 293 12.90 6.00 24.42
C ASP A 293 12.06 4.72 24.27
N LEU A 294 12.03 4.17 23.06
CA LEU A 294 11.37 2.90 22.79
C LEU A 294 11.95 1.76 23.63
N VAL A 295 13.27 1.66 23.71
CA VAL A 295 13.95 0.65 24.53
C VAL A 295 13.60 0.83 26.01
N SER A 296 13.51 2.06 26.52
CA SER A 296 13.16 2.37 27.91
C SER A 296 11.74 1.92 28.25
N ILE A 297 10.76 2.20 27.37
CA ILE A 297 9.38 1.74 27.56
C ILE A 297 9.31 0.21 27.57
N LEU A 298 9.96 -0.44 26.62
CA LEU A 298 9.95 -1.90 26.50
C LEU A 298 10.74 -2.61 27.61
N ALA A 299 11.76 -1.96 28.22
CA ALA A 299 12.49 -2.50 29.35
C ALA A 299 11.61 -2.68 30.58
N GLY A 300 10.62 -1.80 30.79
CA GLY A 300 9.63 -1.92 31.86
C GLY A 300 8.81 -3.22 31.78
N LEU A 301 8.57 -3.73 30.56
CA LEU A 301 7.83 -4.97 30.32
C LEU A 301 8.60 -6.23 30.73
N ASN A 302 9.93 -6.21 30.74
CA ASN A 302 10.77 -7.36 31.02
C ASN A 302 10.74 -7.79 32.49
N GLN A 303 10.23 -6.96 33.39
CA GLN A 303 10.14 -7.28 34.84
C GLN A 303 9.03 -8.30 35.15
N GLY A 304 8.17 -8.65 34.17
CA GLY A 304 7.03 -9.55 34.34
C GLY A 304 7.26 -11.02 33.90
N GLY A 305 8.46 -11.44 33.60
CA GLY A 305 8.83 -12.87 33.43
C GLY A 305 8.31 -13.60 32.18
N ALA A 306 7.69 -12.94 31.21
CA ALA A 306 7.18 -13.58 30.00
C ALA A 306 8.20 -13.50 28.86
N THR A 307 8.68 -14.65 28.39
CA THR A 307 9.64 -14.82 27.28
C THR A 307 9.21 -14.16 25.96
N SER A 308 7.92 -13.95 25.77
CA SER A 308 7.36 -13.30 24.57
C SER A 308 7.67 -11.80 24.48
N ARG A 309 7.96 -11.15 25.60
CA ARG A 309 8.18 -9.70 25.69
C ARG A 309 9.58 -9.25 25.23
N ASN A 310 10.55 -10.15 25.31
CA ASN A 310 11.94 -9.84 24.92
C ASN A 310 12.13 -9.56 23.42
N TYR A 311 11.20 -10.00 22.57
CA TYR A 311 11.32 -9.82 21.11
C TYR A 311 10.69 -8.54 20.59
N ALA A 312 9.78 -7.88 21.33
CA ALA A 312 9.18 -6.62 20.91
C ALA A 312 10.27 -5.56 20.59
N GLY A 313 11.33 -5.48 21.40
CA GLY A 313 12.46 -4.60 21.15
C GLY A 313 13.25 -4.89 19.87
N THR A 314 13.20 -6.14 19.38
CA THR A 314 13.83 -6.52 18.10
C THR A 314 12.90 -6.32 16.91
N MET A 315 11.60 -6.33 17.15
CA MET A 315 10.55 -6.19 16.13
C MET A 315 10.15 -4.73 15.86
N LEU A 316 10.39 -3.83 16.82
CA LEU A 316 10.11 -2.41 16.70
C LEU A 316 11.36 -1.60 16.42
N GLY A 317 11.19 -0.54 15.65
CA GLY A 317 12.17 0.49 15.35
C GLY A 317 11.51 1.86 15.32
N VAL A 318 12.27 2.86 14.97
CA VAL A 318 11.81 4.27 14.85
C VAL A 318 12.07 4.85 13.46
N THR A 319 12.51 4.03 12.52
CA THR A 319 12.83 4.42 11.15
C THR A 319 12.11 3.54 10.14
N SER A 320 11.87 4.09 8.97
CA SER A 320 11.23 3.43 7.83
C SER A 320 12.03 3.63 6.55
N SER A 321 11.95 2.65 5.68
CA SER A 321 12.58 2.74 4.36
C SER A 321 11.57 2.67 3.21
N PHE A 322 10.31 2.36 3.48
CA PHE A 322 9.32 2.11 2.43
C PHE A 322 8.08 2.97 2.62
N TYR A 323 7.73 3.71 1.58
CA TYR A 323 6.60 4.62 1.59
C TYR A 323 5.74 4.39 0.35
N LEU A 324 4.43 4.37 0.53
CA LEU A 324 3.46 4.33 -0.55
C LEU A 324 2.92 5.74 -0.77
N ILE A 325 3.24 6.32 -1.92
CA ILE A 325 2.72 7.60 -2.35
C ILE A 325 1.49 7.34 -3.21
N ARG A 326 0.37 7.94 -2.86
CA ARG A 326 -0.85 7.94 -3.66
C ARG A 326 -1.20 9.36 -4.03
N ALA A 327 -1.49 9.60 -5.30
CA ALA A 327 -1.89 10.91 -5.78
C ALA A 327 -3.17 10.82 -6.60
N SER A 328 -4.07 11.78 -6.40
CA SER A 328 -5.30 11.91 -7.16
C SER A 328 -5.42 13.33 -7.71
N GLY A 329 -5.52 13.43 -9.03
CA GLY A 329 -5.77 14.69 -9.75
C GLY A 329 -7.21 14.75 -10.21
N VAL A 330 -7.89 15.87 -9.96
CA VAL A 330 -9.27 16.12 -10.39
C VAL A 330 -9.31 17.38 -11.24
N VAL A 331 -9.99 17.30 -12.39
CA VAL A 331 -10.18 18.42 -13.32
C VAL A 331 -11.65 18.78 -13.37
N ASN A 332 -11.94 20.08 -13.28
CA ASN A 332 -13.27 20.67 -13.22
C ASN A 332 -14.17 20.08 -12.11
N PRO A 333 -13.71 20.07 -10.84
CA PRO A 333 -14.57 19.72 -9.72
C PRO A 333 -15.69 20.77 -9.60
N ASN A 334 -16.81 20.39 -9.00
CA ASN A 334 -17.85 21.34 -8.66
C ASN A 334 -17.29 22.38 -7.66
N PRO A 335 -17.31 23.68 -7.96
CA PRO A 335 -16.65 24.70 -7.12
C PRO A 335 -17.27 24.83 -5.73
N LEU A 336 -18.52 24.42 -5.54
CA LEU A 336 -19.21 24.51 -4.24
C LEU A 336 -18.98 23.30 -3.36
N THR A 337 -18.92 22.10 -3.95
CA THR A 337 -18.83 20.84 -3.20
C THR A 337 -17.44 20.23 -3.25
N GLY A 338 -16.60 20.67 -4.18
CA GLY A 338 -15.31 20.05 -4.48
C GLY A 338 -15.40 18.64 -5.07
N ARG A 339 -16.64 18.15 -5.28
CA ARG A 339 -16.92 16.82 -5.81
C ARG A 339 -17.21 16.86 -7.31
N GLY A 340 -17.18 15.68 -7.95
CA GLY A 340 -17.38 15.56 -9.39
C GLY A 340 -16.15 15.96 -10.19
N GLY A 341 -16.30 16.18 -11.49
CA GLY A 341 -15.19 16.35 -12.40
C GLY A 341 -14.61 15.03 -12.87
N ILE A 342 -13.50 15.11 -13.61
CA ILE A 342 -12.77 13.93 -14.08
C ILE A 342 -11.58 13.72 -13.18
N SER A 343 -11.53 12.56 -12.52
CA SER A 343 -10.43 12.18 -11.64
C SER A 343 -9.55 11.09 -12.25
N ARG A 344 -8.27 11.12 -11.88
CA ARG A 344 -7.31 10.04 -12.14
C ARG A 344 -6.41 9.92 -10.93
N SER A 345 -6.06 8.68 -10.60
CA SER A 345 -5.17 8.37 -9.49
C SER A 345 -3.94 7.63 -9.98
N ALA A 346 -2.87 7.76 -9.22
CA ALA A 346 -1.64 7.01 -9.38
C ALA A 346 -1.11 6.64 -8.00
N SER A 347 -0.45 5.49 -7.90
CA SER A 347 0.27 5.10 -6.69
C SER A 347 1.67 4.61 -7.02
N MET A 348 2.60 4.83 -6.12
CA MET A 348 3.99 4.43 -6.26
C MET A 348 4.54 3.99 -4.91
N LEU A 349 5.08 2.77 -4.85
CA LEU A 349 5.88 2.30 -3.74
C LEU A 349 7.33 2.73 -3.96
N VAL A 350 7.88 3.48 -3.01
CA VAL A 350 9.26 3.95 -3.06
C VAL A 350 10.04 3.41 -1.87
N GLN A 351 11.30 3.07 -2.12
CA GLN A 351 12.28 2.79 -1.08
C GLN A 351 13.17 4.01 -0.89
N ARG A 352 13.20 4.55 0.32
CA ARG A 352 14.09 5.63 0.73
C ARG A 352 15.34 5.04 1.39
N LEU A 353 16.49 5.35 0.84
CA LEU A 353 17.78 4.88 1.34
C LEU A 353 18.67 6.07 1.67
N ARG A 354 19.39 5.99 2.78
CA ARG A 354 20.38 6.97 3.13
C ARG A 354 21.55 6.93 2.13
N ARG A 355 21.89 8.07 1.56
CA ARG A 355 23.05 8.18 0.67
C ARG A 355 24.33 7.97 1.47
N ALA A 356 25.14 7.00 1.09
CA ALA A 356 26.45 6.82 1.68
C ALA A 356 27.34 8.05 1.38
N PRO A 357 28.04 8.62 2.37
CA PRO A 357 28.97 9.70 2.14
C PRO A 357 30.07 9.24 1.17
N ARG A 358 30.31 10.00 0.13
CA ARG A 358 31.41 9.72 -0.81
C ARG A 358 32.69 10.34 -0.26
N PRO A 359 33.81 9.61 -0.19
CA PRO A 359 35.09 10.16 0.24
C PRO A 359 35.47 11.37 -0.63
N GLY A 360 35.82 12.49 0.00
CA GLY A 360 36.26 13.70 -0.69
C GLY A 360 35.16 14.57 -1.31
N VAL A 361 33.91 14.21 -1.16
CA VAL A 361 32.75 15.04 -1.59
C VAL A 361 32.09 15.61 -0.35
N ALA A 362 31.82 16.92 -0.36
CA ALA A 362 31.02 17.55 0.70
C ALA A 362 29.69 16.80 0.86
N ALA A 363 29.21 16.70 2.10
CA ALA A 363 27.91 16.09 2.37
C ALA A 363 26.85 16.73 1.48
N SER A 364 26.09 15.89 0.76
CA SER A 364 25.01 16.39 -0.08
C SER A 364 23.97 17.06 0.82
N ALA A 365 23.41 18.18 0.37
CA ALA A 365 22.30 18.83 1.04
C ALA A 365 21.05 17.91 1.13
N VAL A 366 20.98 16.89 0.26
CA VAL A 366 19.92 15.87 0.28
C VAL A 366 20.56 14.53 0.67
N PRO A 367 20.39 14.07 1.92
CA PRO A 367 21.01 12.84 2.43
C PRO A 367 20.36 11.56 1.90
N TRP A 368 19.25 11.67 1.19
CA TRP A 368 18.43 10.55 0.76
C TRP A 368 18.50 10.26 -0.74
N THR A 369 18.24 9.03 -1.10
CA THR A 369 17.95 8.58 -2.46
C THR A 369 16.66 7.78 -2.45
N LEU A 370 15.81 8.00 -3.46
CA LEU A 370 14.60 7.22 -3.67
C LEU A 370 14.81 6.22 -4.80
N THR A 371 14.36 5.00 -4.57
CA THR A 371 14.25 3.96 -5.58
C THR A 371 12.77 3.63 -5.76
N GLN A 372 12.26 3.80 -6.95
CA GLN A 372 10.89 3.42 -7.31
C GLN A 372 10.84 1.90 -7.44
N LEU A 373 9.97 1.23 -6.68
CA LEU A 373 9.85 -0.23 -6.67
C LEU A 373 8.65 -0.71 -7.48
N ASP A 374 7.51 -0.03 -7.36
CA ASP A 374 6.29 -0.38 -8.05
C ASP A 374 5.53 0.89 -8.45
N TRP A 375 5.11 0.93 -9.71
CA TRP A 375 4.28 2.00 -10.26
C TRP A 375 2.95 1.43 -10.69
N GLN A 376 1.88 1.80 -9.99
CA GLN A 376 0.53 1.44 -10.38
C GLN A 376 -0.21 2.67 -10.92
N LYS A 377 -0.58 2.60 -12.17
CA LYS A 377 -1.49 3.56 -12.79
C LYS A 377 -2.92 3.12 -12.49
N GLU A 378 -3.47 3.60 -11.39
CA GLU A 378 -4.86 3.40 -11.08
C GLU A 378 -5.70 4.27 -12.03
N GLY A 379 -6.37 3.66 -13.01
CA GLY A 379 -7.31 4.35 -13.89
C GLY A 379 -7.16 4.01 -15.35
N GLY A 380 -7.58 2.81 -15.71
CA GLY A 380 -8.12 2.57 -17.05
C GLY A 380 -9.37 3.43 -17.29
N LEU A 381 -9.62 3.78 -18.51
CA LEU A 381 -10.79 4.52 -18.98
C LEU A 381 -12.09 4.04 -18.32
N GLY A 382 -12.64 4.87 -17.44
CA GLY A 382 -14.02 4.80 -16.99
C GLY A 382 -14.28 3.77 -15.88
N LEU A 383 -14.99 4.22 -14.87
CA LEU A 383 -15.62 3.49 -13.76
C LEU A 383 -14.80 3.36 -12.46
N PHE A 384 -14.22 4.43 -11.99
CA PHE A 384 -14.05 4.54 -10.56
C PHE A 384 -15.30 5.19 -9.95
N ARG A 385 -16.23 4.33 -9.50
CA ARG A 385 -17.09 4.68 -8.40
C ARG A 385 -16.13 4.83 -7.21
N GLU A 386 -16.01 6.04 -6.68
CA GLU A 386 -15.56 6.24 -5.32
C GLU A 386 -16.50 5.45 -4.40
N GLY A 387 -16.13 4.20 -4.10
CA GLY A 387 -16.68 3.53 -2.94
C GLY A 387 -16.11 4.29 -1.74
N PRO A 388 -16.90 4.53 -0.69
CA PRO A 388 -16.37 5.08 0.55
C PRO A 388 -15.18 4.20 0.96
N GLU A 389 -14.05 4.83 1.30
CA GLU A 389 -12.94 4.11 1.90
C GLU A 389 -13.49 3.31 3.09
N PRO A 390 -13.12 2.04 3.28
CA PRO A 390 -13.57 1.27 4.42
C PRO A 390 -13.04 1.93 5.70
N GLY A 391 -13.88 2.68 6.39
CA GLY A 391 -13.54 3.43 7.59
C GLY A 391 -14.23 4.79 7.73
N MET A 392 -14.87 5.31 6.68
CA MET A 392 -15.82 6.42 6.80
C MET A 392 -17.25 5.88 6.74
N GLU A 393 -17.70 5.29 7.81
CA GLU A 393 -19.12 5.27 8.13
C GLU A 393 -19.51 6.73 8.41
N SER A 394 -20.18 7.35 7.45
CA SER A 394 -20.93 8.57 7.72
C SER A 394 -21.98 8.20 8.75
N ASP A 395 -21.86 8.77 9.96
CA ASP A 395 -22.96 8.79 10.93
C ASP A 395 -24.24 9.14 10.18
N GLY A 396 -25.12 8.14 10.09
CA GLY A 396 -26.37 8.25 9.38
C GLY A 396 -27.27 9.26 10.05
N GLN A 397 -27.45 10.38 9.42
CA GLN A 397 -28.66 11.17 9.60
C GLN A 397 -29.75 10.52 8.75
N VAL A 398 -30.49 9.63 9.37
CA VAL A 398 -31.79 9.14 8.87
C VAL A 398 -32.73 10.35 8.87
N ASP A 399 -32.87 10.97 7.70
CA ASP A 399 -33.94 11.94 7.49
C ASP A 399 -35.26 11.20 7.29
N SER A 400 -36.01 11.02 8.37
CA SER A 400 -37.38 10.56 8.40
C SER A 400 -38.31 11.68 7.95
N GLY A 401 -38.43 11.85 6.63
CA GLY A 401 -39.37 12.78 5.99
C GLY A 401 -40.48 12.05 5.26
N LEU A 402 -41.33 11.35 5.99
CA LEU A 402 -42.72 11.07 5.58
C LEU A 402 -43.57 12.27 5.92
N GLY A 403 -44.19 12.92 4.92
CA GLY A 403 -45.15 13.93 5.19
C GLY A 403 -45.76 14.65 3.97
N ARG A 404 -46.78 14.03 3.36
CA ARG A 404 -47.87 14.62 2.54
C ARG A 404 -47.53 15.06 1.12
#